data_928ea6ff96e4fd0d854a35068b83a8a9
#
_entry.id   928ea6ff96e4fd0d854a35068b83a8a9
#
_cell.length_a   1.000
_cell.length_b   1.000
_cell.length_c   1.000
_cell.angle_alpha   90.00
_cell.angle_beta   90.00
_cell.angle_gamma   90.00
#
_symmetry.space_group_name_H-M   'P 1'
#
loop_
_entity.id
_entity.type
_entity.pdbx_description
1 polymer ?
#
loop_
_entity_poly.entity_id
_entity_poly.type
_entity_poly.pdbx_seq_one_letter_code
_entity_poly.pdbx_strand_id
1 'polypeptide(L)'
;MTAQPYPVSEIVAAQRPHRRDAARNYDALLAAAREAFAENGAEASLEDIARRAGVGIATLYRNFPTRRHLFESVYADEVNELCRVAQDVAALEPWDALTSWLRRFVDYTVTKRAIREALNNESDVFLACRDSMYQAGGPLFERAQKAAEARTDISFDDLLRMVSGISSTYFPEETQRDRVLGVALDGVRTAR
;
A
#
# COMPACT_ATOMS: atom_id res chain seq x y z
N MET A 1 15.56 20.84 -4.69
CA MET A 1 14.54 20.84 -3.63
C MET A 1 14.40 19.40 -3.18
N THR A 2 14.87 19.08 -1.98
CA THR A 2 14.63 17.76 -1.35
C THR A 2 13.13 17.68 -1.04
N ALA A 3 12.42 16.73 -1.66
CA ALA A 3 11.01 16.50 -1.34
C ALA A 3 10.88 16.19 0.16
N GLN A 4 9.91 16.81 0.82
CA GLN A 4 9.64 16.54 2.23
C GLN A 4 9.21 15.07 2.36
N PRO A 5 9.72 14.33 3.36
CA PRO A 5 9.34 12.93 3.52
C PRO A 5 7.84 12.81 3.80
N TYR A 6 7.22 11.76 3.31
CA TYR A 6 5.82 11.46 3.62
C TYR A 6 5.67 11.12 5.11
N PRO A 7 4.54 11.49 5.76
CA PRO A 7 4.32 11.17 7.17
C PRO A 7 4.52 9.69 7.52
N VAL A 8 4.08 8.77 6.65
CA VAL A 8 4.29 7.34 6.84
C VAL A 8 5.76 6.93 6.82
N SER A 9 6.60 7.60 6.03
CA SER A 9 8.03 7.28 5.94
C SER A 9 8.77 7.54 7.25
N GLU A 10 8.36 8.57 8.00
CA GLU A 10 8.89 8.85 9.34
C GLU A 10 8.49 7.76 10.35
N ILE A 11 7.23 7.30 10.29
CA ILE A 11 6.73 6.20 11.13
C ILE A 11 7.52 4.92 10.86
N VAL A 12 7.68 4.52 9.60
CA VAL A 12 8.41 3.31 9.21
C VAL A 12 9.89 3.41 9.63
N ALA A 13 10.53 4.57 9.42
CA ALA A 13 11.91 4.80 9.83
C ALA A 13 12.10 4.72 11.36
N ALA A 14 11.15 5.25 12.13
CA ALA A 14 11.19 5.21 13.60
C ALA A 14 10.98 3.79 14.16
N GLN A 15 10.19 2.96 13.51
CA GLN A 15 9.92 1.59 13.93
C GLN A 15 11.06 0.62 13.58
N ARG A 16 11.78 0.87 12.51
CA ARG A 16 12.82 -0.03 12.00
C ARG A 16 14.10 0.06 12.85
N PRO A 17 14.62 -1.07 13.39
CA PRO A 17 15.83 -1.06 14.20
C PRO A 17 17.08 -0.58 13.43
N HIS A 18 17.96 0.18 14.10
CA HIS A 18 19.20 0.67 13.46
C HIS A 18 20.29 -0.39 13.31
N ARG A 19 20.33 -1.42 14.20
CA ARG A 19 21.35 -2.48 14.12
C ARG A 19 21.05 -3.39 12.94
N ARG A 20 22.04 -3.63 12.08
CA ARG A 20 21.90 -4.35 10.80
C ARG A 20 21.19 -5.68 10.92
N ASP A 21 21.53 -6.50 11.94
CA ASP A 21 20.90 -7.82 12.10
C ASP A 21 19.45 -7.71 12.60
N ALA A 22 19.19 -6.76 13.50
CA ALA A 22 17.84 -6.49 13.97
C ALA A 22 16.95 -5.92 12.85
N ALA A 23 17.50 -5.04 12.01
CA ALA A 23 16.80 -4.52 10.83
C ALA A 23 16.46 -5.64 9.83
N ARG A 24 17.39 -6.55 9.54
CA ARG A 24 17.12 -7.71 8.67
C ARG A 24 16.01 -8.60 9.22
N ASN A 25 16.01 -8.85 10.52
CA ASN A 25 14.96 -9.65 11.16
C ASN A 25 13.60 -8.95 11.13
N TYR A 26 13.59 -7.62 11.32
CA TYR A 26 12.40 -6.79 11.22
C TYR A 26 11.80 -6.84 9.80
N ASP A 27 12.63 -6.62 8.78
CA ASP A 27 12.23 -6.66 7.37
C ASP A 27 11.70 -8.06 6.98
N ALA A 28 12.38 -9.13 7.43
CA ALA A 28 11.95 -10.51 7.18
C ALA A 28 10.60 -10.82 7.85
N LEU A 29 10.37 -10.32 9.07
CA LEU A 29 9.10 -10.47 9.77
C LEU A 29 7.96 -9.74 9.06
N LEU A 30 8.19 -8.51 8.56
CA LEU A 30 7.18 -7.77 7.79
C LEU A 30 6.82 -8.50 6.49
N ALA A 31 7.81 -9.01 5.76
CA ALA A 31 7.59 -9.76 4.53
C ALA A 31 6.77 -11.05 4.81
N ALA A 32 7.17 -11.83 5.81
CA ALA A 32 6.46 -13.05 6.20
C ALA A 32 5.04 -12.77 6.70
N ALA A 33 4.84 -11.67 7.44
CA ALA A 33 3.53 -11.25 7.92
C ALA A 33 2.60 -10.83 6.76
N ARG A 34 3.11 -10.11 5.77
CA ARG A 34 2.36 -9.74 4.57
C ARG A 34 1.82 -10.98 3.84
N GLU A 35 2.69 -11.97 3.59
CA GLU A 35 2.29 -13.22 2.94
C GLU A 35 1.25 -14.00 3.77
N ALA A 36 1.52 -14.17 5.07
CA ALA A 36 0.61 -14.90 5.95
C ALA A 36 -0.76 -14.25 6.08
N PHE A 37 -0.81 -12.90 6.11
CA PHE A 37 -2.07 -12.16 6.13
C PHE A 37 -2.81 -12.23 4.80
N ALA A 38 -2.12 -12.25 3.66
CA ALA A 38 -2.74 -12.43 2.35
C ALA A 38 -3.40 -13.82 2.24
N GLU A 39 -2.78 -14.86 2.80
CA GLU A 39 -3.27 -16.23 2.78
C GLU A 39 -4.41 -16.47 3.80
N ASN A 40 -4.25 -16.00 5.03
CA ASN A 40 -5.06 -16.40 6.18
C ASN A 40 -5.80 -15.22 6.86
N GLY A 41 -5.73 -14.03 6.30
CA GLY A 41 -6.35 -12.84 6.89
C GLY A 41 -5.80 -12.49 8.26
N ALA A 42 -6.67 -11.86 9.08
CA ALA A 42 -6.29 -11.42 10.43
C ALA A 42 -5.98 -12.57 11.41
N GLU A 43 -6.39 -13.80 11.09
CA GLU A 43 -6.20 -14.98 11.94
C GLU A 43 -4.86 -15.72 11.70
N ALA A 44 -3.99 -15.20 10.81
CA ALA A 44 -2.67 -15.80 10.55
C ALA A 44 -1.88 -15.98 11.85
N SER A 45 -1.25 -17.17 12.02
CA SER A 45 -0.49 -17.53 13.22
C SER A 45 0.80 -16.70 13.32
N LEU A 46 1.05 -16.09 14.49
CA LEU A 46 2.30 -15.38 14.75
C LEU A 46 3.50 -16.32 14.81
N GLU A 47 3.29 -17.58 15.25
CA GLU A 47 4.31 -18.63 15.25
C GLU A 47 4.69 -19.01 13.81
N ASP A 48 3.71 -19.11 12.90
CA ASP A 48 3.97 -19.36 11.47
C ASP A 48 4.73 -18.21 10.84
N ILE A 49 4.35 -16.96 11.15
CA ILE A 49 5.05 -15.75 10.68
C ILE A 49 6.52 -15.76 11.14
N ALA A 50 6.77 -16.03 12.43
CA ALA A 50 8.14 -16.09 12.95
C ALA A 50 8.96 -17.19 12.29
N ARG A 51 8.35 -18.37 12.06
CA ARG A 51 8.97 -19.49 11.37
C ARG A 51 9.32 -19.17 9.92
N ARG A 52 8.40 -18.56 9.16
CA ARG A 52 8.63 -18.10 7.77
C ARG A 52 9.76 -17.08 7.70
N ALA A 53 9.81 -16.14 8.67
CA ALA A 53 10.88 -15.15 8.77
C ALA A 53 12.23 -15.72 9.22
N GLY A 54 12.31 -17.00 9.59
CA GLY A 54 13.53 -17.63 10.09
C GLY A 54 13.98 -17.15 11.47
N VAL A 55 13.04 -16.66 12.31
CA VAL A 55 13.35 -16.14 13.65
C VAL A 55 12.50 -16.82 14.73
N GLY A 56 12.95 -16.74 15.98
CA GLY A 56 12.14 -17.22 17.12
C GLY A 56 11.00 -16.27 17.46
N ILE A 57 9.90 -16.83 18.00
CA ILE A 57 8.70 -16.08 18.42
C ILE A 57 9.03 -14.93 19.40
N ALA A 58 10.02 -15.11 20.27
CA ALA A 58 10.47 -14.06 21.18
C ALA A 58 11.09 -12.86 20.42
N THR A 59 11.66 -13.07 19.23
CA THR A 59 12.16 -12.01 18.37
C THR A 59 11.01 -11.26 17.71
N LEU A 60 9.94 -11.96 17.31
CA LEU A 60 8.73 -11.35 16.80
C LEU A 60 8.13 -10.41 17.85
N TYR A 61 7.89 -10.88 19.07
CA TYR A 61 7.30 -10.03 20.14
C TYR A 61 8.20 -8.87 20.57
N ARG A 62 9.52 -8.99 20.43
CA ARG A 62 10.44 -7.87 20.65
C ARG A 62 10.29 -6.75 19.61
N ASN A 63 10.05 -7.11 18.35
CA ASN A 63 9.83 -6.14 17.28
C ASN A 63 8.38 -5.61 17.25
N PHE A 64 7.43 -6.50 17.50
CA PHE A 64 5.99 -6.23 17.45
C PHE A 64 5.31 -6.74 18.71
N PRO A 65 5.23 -5.91 19.77
CA PRO A 65 4.74 -6.32 21.11
C PRO A 65 3.31 -6.85 21.10
N THR A 66 2.50 -6.45 20.13
CA THR A 66 1.12 -6.92 19.97
C THR A 66 0.85 -7.29 18.51
N ARG A 67 -0.12 -8.17 18.27
CA ARG A 67 -0.62 -8.47 16.92
C ARG A 67 -1.05 -7.21 16.18
N ARG A 68 -1.74 -6.30 16.86
CA ARG A 68 -2.15 -5.02 16.29
C ARG A 68 -0.97 -4.18 15.81
N HIS A 69 0.12 -4.12 16.58
CA HIS A 69 1.34 -3.41 16.17
C HIS A 69 1.92 -4.00 14.88
N LEU A 70 1.91 -5.33 14.76
CA LEU A 70 2.34 -5.99 13.52
C LEU A 70 1.45 -5.62 12.34
N PHE A 71 0.11 -5.60 12.50
CA PHE A 71 -0.81 -5.15 11.45
C PHE A 71 -0.55 -3.70 11.03
N GLU A 72 -0.43 -2.79 11.99
CA GLU A 72 -0.17 -1.36 11.71
C GLU A 72 1.18 -1.17 11.01
N SER A 73 2.21 -1.95 11.39
CA SER A 73 3.53 -1.91 10.76
C SER A 73 3.50 -2.44 9.32
N VAL A 74 2.81 -3.56 9.05
CA VAL A 74 2.62 -4.08 7.68
C VAL A 74 1.84 -3.07 6.84
N TYR A 75 0.81 -2.46 7.40
CA TYR A 75 0.02 -1.45 6.70
C TYR A 75 0.84 -0.20 6.36
N ALA A 76 1.63 0.30 7.31
CA ALA A 76 2.50 1.45 7.11
C ALA A 76 3.58 1.17 6.05
N ASP A 77 4.17 -0.03 6.07
CA ASP A 77 5.17 -0.45 5.08
C ASP A 77 4.60 -0.52 3.66
N GLU A 78 3.38 -1.05 3.49
CA GLU A 78 2.69 -1.08 2.20
C GLU A 78 2.42 0.33 1.64
N VAL A 79 1.99 1.26 2.50
CA VAL A 79 1.75 2.64 2.06
C VAL A 79 3.06 3.39 1.80
N ASN A 80 4.11 3.13 2.57
CA ASN A 80 5.44 3.68 2.32
C ASN A 80 5.98 3.23 0.95
N GLU A 81 5.73 1.99 0.57
CA GLU A 81 6.08 1.46 -0.75
C GLU A 81 5.28 2.17 -1.88
N LEU A 82 3.99 2.44 -1.67
CA LEU A 82 3.21 3.28 -2.60
C LEU A 82 3.81 4.67 -2.80
N CYS A 83 4.27 5.29 -1.72
CA CYS A 83 4.93 6.60 -1.78
C CYS A 83 6.24 6.54 -2.56
N ARG A 84 7.03 5.47 -2.40
CA ARG A 84 8.27 5.24 -3.14
C ARG A 84 7.99 5.05 -4.63
N VAL A 85 7.00 4.22 -4.99
CA VAL A 85 6.60 4.03 -6.39
C VAL A 85 6.19 5.35 -7.03
N ALA A 86 5.47 6.24 -6.32
CA ALA A 86 5.11 7.55 -6.87
C ALA A 86 6.34 8.40 -7.25
N GLN A 87 7.44 8.29 -6.49
CA GLN A 87 8.70 8.95 -6.81
C GLN A 87 9.39 8.29 -8.01
N ASP A 88 9.44 6.95 -8.05
CA ASP A 88 10.09 6.18 -9.12
C ASP A 88 9.44 6.43 -10.49
N VAL A 89 8.10 6.57 -10.53
CA VAL A 89 7.35 6.80 -11.77
C VAL A 89 7.25 8.29 -12.17
N ALA A 90 7.78 9.21 -11.37
CA ALA A 90 7.61 10.65 -11.58
C ALA A 90 8.15 11.15 -12.94
N ALA A 91 9.13 10.46 -13.52
CA ALA A 91 9.72 10.80 -14.84
C ALA A 91 8.96 10.21 -16.03
N LEU A 92 7.98 9.33 -15.82
CA LEU A 92 7.17 8.75 -16.90
C LEU A 92 6.17 9.78 -17.44
N GLU A 93 5.62 9.52 -18.65
CA GLU A 93 4.48 10.27 -19.18
C GLU A 93 3.30 10.26 -18.20
N PRO A 94 2.48 11.32 -18.18
CA PRO A 94 1.50 11.52 -17.08
C PRO A 94 0.55 10.34 -16.87
N TRP A 95 -0.03 9.79 -17.95
CA TRP A 95 -0.93 8.65 -17.87
C TRP A 95 -0.21 7.37 -17.43
N ASP A 96 0.99 7.14 -17.95
CA ASP A 96 1.78 5.95 -17.63
C ASP A 96 2.24 5.96 -16.17
N ALA A 97 2.61 7.14 -15.65
CA ALA A 97 2.94 7.31 -14.24
C ALA A 97 1.75 7.00 -13.33
N LEU A 98 0.58 7.58 -13.63
CA LEU A 98 -0.65 7.35 -12.89
C LEU A 98 -1.04 5.86 -12.89
N THR A 99 -1.08 5.24 -14.06
CA THR A 99 -1.50 3.83 -14.18
C THR A 99 -0.51 2.85 -13.56
N SER A 100 0.79 3.15 -13.61
CA SER A 100 1.82 2.36 -12.92
C SER A 100 1.65 2.43 -11.39
N TRP A 101 1.38 3.62 -10.87
CA TRP A 101 1.09 3.80 -9.45
C TRP A 101 -0.22 3.10 -9.03
N LEU A 102 -1.27 3.20 -9.84
CA LEU A 102 -2.56 2.54 -9.57
C LEU A 102 -2.45 1.02 -9.56
N ARG A 103 -1.58 0.40 -10.37
CA ARG A 103 -1.31 -1.05 -10.28
C ARG A 103 -0.77 -1.42 -8.90
N ARG A 104 0.21 -0.69 -8.38
CA ARG A 104 0.71 -0.91 -7.02
C ARG A 104 -0.36 -0.65 -5.94
N PHE A 105 -1.23 0.33 -6.17
CA PHE A 105 -2.38 0.60 -5.30
C PHE A 105 -3.37 -0.57 -5.26
N VAL A 106 -3.57 -1.29 -6.35
CA VAL A 106 -4.37 -2.53 -6.39
C VAL A 106 -3.79 -3.59 -5.45
N ASP A 107 -2.46 -3.84 -5.51
CA ASP A 107 -1.79 -4.80 -4.62
C ASP A 107 -1.95 -4.41 -3.14
N TYR A 108 -1.77 -3.12 -2.84
CA TYR A 108 -2.04 -2.57 -1.51
C TYR A 108 -3.49 -2.85 -1.04
N THR A 109 -4.49 -2.72 -1.92
CA THR A 109 -5.89 -2.97 -1.52
C THR A 109 -6.15 -4.42 -1.14
N VAL A 110 -5.43 -5.38 -1.72
CA VAL A 110 -5.51 -6.81 -1.37
C VAL A 110 -5.00 -7.03 0.06
N THR A 111 -3.81 -6.51 0.39
CA THR A 111 -3.25 -6.60 1.75
C THR A 111 -4.16 -5.90 2.77
N LYS A 112 -4.63 -4.69 2.46
CA LYS A 112 -5.54 -3.94 3.34
C LYS A 112 -6.83 -4.71 3.61
N ARG A 113 -7.39 -5.38 2.61
CA ARG A 113 -8.60 -6.18 2.78
C ARG A 113 -8.40 -7.32 3.77
N ALA A 114 -7.25 -8.00 3.69
CA ALA A 114 -6.92 -9.13 4.56
C ALA A 114 -6.84 -8.76 6.05
N ILE A 115 -6.45 -7.51 6.36
CA ILE A 115 -6.26 -7.03 7.74
C ILE A 115 -7.26 -5.96 8.17
N ARG A 116 -8.26 -5.65 7.32
CA ARG A 116 -9.17 -4.51 7.51
C ARG A 116 -9.89 -4.52 8.86
N GLU A 117 -10.34 -5.68 9.32
CA GLU A 117 -11.06 -5.82 10.59
C GLU A 117 -10.15 -5.59 11.81
N ALA A 118 -8.85 -5.83 11.64
CA ALA A 118 -7.85 -5.63 12.68
C ALA A 118 -7.28 -4.20 12.72
N LEU A 119 -7.51 -3.39 11.65
CA LEU A 119 -7.04 -2.01 11.58
C LEU A 119 -7.99 -1.07 12.34
N ASN A 120 -7.40 -0.21 13.15
CA ASN A 120 -8.11 0.93 13.72
C ASN A 120 -8.01 2.14 12.78
N ASN A 121 -9.12 2.48 12.14
CA ASN A 121 -9.20 3.58 11.18
C ASN A 121 -9.01 4.99 11.81
N GLU A 122 -8.95 5.07 13.13
CA GLU A 122 -8.73 6.31 13.91
C GLU A 122 -7.32 6.38 14.49
N SER A 123 -6.46 5.38 14.28
CA SER A 123 -5.08 5.43 14.78
C SER A 123 -4.26 6.47 14.01
N ASP A 124 -3.29 7.10 14.69
CA ASP A 124 -2.36 8.05 14.07
C ASP A 124 -1.62 7.44 12.87
N VAL A 125 -1.30 6.14 12.95
CA VAL A 125 -0.67 5.39 11.85
C VAL A 125 -1.59 5.35 10.63
N PHE A 126 -2.90 5.05 10.84
CA PHE A 126 -3.86 4.99 9.74
C PHE A 126 -4.06 6.36 9.09
N LEU A 127 -4.17 7.42 9.88
CA LEU A 127 -4.34 8.78 9.37
C LEU A 127 -3.09 9.23 8.58
N ALA A 128 -1.89 9.01 9.11
CA ALA A 128 -0.64 9.31 8.43
C ALA A 128 -0.48 8.52 7.11
N CYS A 129 -0.87 7.25 7.09
CA CYS A 129 -0.89 6.42 5.89
C CYS A 129 -1.84 6.98 4.83
N ARG A 130 -3.07 7.35 5.22
CA ARG A 130 -4.03 7.94 4.31
C ARG A 130 -3.50 9.24 3.70
N ASP A 131 -3.00 10.15 4.53
CA ASP A 131 -2.49 11.44 4.09
C ASP A 131 -1.29 11.26 3.16
N SER A 132 -0.37 10.35 3.47
CA SER A 132 0.78 10.01 2.62
C SER A 132 0.36 9.48 1.24
N MET A 133 -0.66 8.63 1.20
CA MET A 133 -1.18 8.08 -0.06
C MET A 133 -1.78 9.17 -0.95
N TYR A 134 -2.53 10.13 -0.37
CA TYR A 134 -3.07 11.27 -1.12
C TYR A 134 -1.97 12.22 -1.60
N GLN A 135 -0.96 12.49 -0.76
CA GLN A 135 0.21 13.29 -1.15
C GLN A 135 1.04 12.65 -2.26
N ALA A 136 1.12 11.32 -2.30
CA ALA A 136 1.89 10.59 -3.30
C ALA A 136 1.14 10.47 -4.64
N GLY A 137 -0.10 10.03 -4.62
CA GLY A 137 -0.89 9.72 -5.83
C GLY A 137 -1.61 10.93 -6.43
N GLY A 138 -2.06 11.87 -5.58
CA GLY A 138 -2.80 13.06 -6.04
C GLY A 138 -2.07 13.87 -7.12
N PRO A 139 -0.78 14.21 -6.94
CA PRO A 139 -0.01 14.93 -7.95
C PRO A 139 0.13 14.19 -9.29
N LEU A 140 0.16 12.84 -9.27
CA LEU A 140 0.19 12.04 -10.51
C LEU A 140 -1.12 12.19 -11.29
N PHE A 141 -2.26 12.14 -10.59
CA PHE A 141 -3.57 12.34 -11.20
C PHE A 141 -3.75 13.76 -11.72
N GLU A 142 -3.41 14.78 -10.93
CA GLU A 142 -3.45 16.18 -11.37
C GLU A 142 -2.59 16.42 -12.62
N ARG A 143 -1.42 15.78 -12.70
CA ARG A 143 -0.54 15.89 -13.87
C ARG A 143 -1.18 15.26 -15.11
N ALA A 144 -1.87 14.13 -14.97
CA ALA A 144 -2.61 13.51 -16.06
C ALA A 144 -3.80 14.38 -16.50
N GLN A 145 -4.50 15.04 -15.57
CA GLN A 145 -5.56 16.01 -15.90
C GLN A 145 -5.01 17.25 -16.62
N LYS A 146 -3.90 17.84 -16.15
CA LYS A 146 -3.24 18.98 -16.78
C LYS A 146 -2.73 18.67 -18.20
N ALA A 147 -2.34 17.42 -18.46
CA ALA A 147 -1.94 16.93 -19.78
C ALA A 147 -3.15 16.60 -20.68
N ALA A 148 -4.38 16.80 -20.23
CA ALA A 148 -5.61 16.40 -20.90
C ALA A 148 -5.67 14.89 -21.21
N GLU A 149 -5.01 14.05 -20.42
CA GLU A 149 -5.02 12.59 -20.52
C GLU A 149 -6.01 11.94 -19.57
N ALA A 150 -6.42 12.64 -18.50
CA ALA A 150 -7.46 12.21 -17.58
C ALA A 150 -8.58 13.25 -17.49
N ARG A 151 -9.82 12.77 -17.33
CA ARG A 151 -11.01 13.61 -17.17
C ARG A 151 -10.92 14.48 -15.91
N THR A 152 -11.51 15.69 -15.98
CA THR A 152 -11.41 16.69 -14.91
C THR A 152 -12.66 16.80 -14.03
N ASP A 153 -13.72 16.05 -14.36
CA ASP A 153 -15.00 16.06 -13.64
C ASP A 153 -15.10 15.03 -12.49
N ILE A 154 -13.98 14.33 -12.21
CA ILE A 154 -13.83 13.44 -11.06
C ILE A 154 -12.65 13.89 -10.20
N SER A 155 -12.72 13.57 -8.89
CA SER A 155 -11.64 13.80 -7.94
C SER A 155 -10.69 12.61 -7.86
N PHE A 156 -9.52 12.81 -7.24
CA PHE A 156 -8.62 11.69 -6.90
C PHE A 156 -9.26 10.69 -5.91
N ASP A 157 -10.12 11.17 -4.98
CA ASP A 157 -10.87 10.30 -4.09
C ASP A 157 -11.84 9.39 -4.85
N ASP A 158 -12.55 9.92 -5.87
CA ASP A 158 -13.44 9.11 -6.72
C ASP A 158 -12.66 8.01 -7.46
N LEU A 159 -11.48 8.34 -7.99
CA LEU A 159 -10.60 7.38 -8.65
C LEU A 159 -10.16 6.27 -7.68
N LEU A 160 -9.71 6.63 -6.48
CA LEU A 160 -9.30 5.65 -5.47
C LEU A 160 -10.47 4.77 -5.02
N ARG A 161 -11.67 5.33 -4.84
CA ARG A 161 -12.88 4.55 -4.49
C ARG A 161 -13.25 3.58 -5.58
N MET A 162 -13.23 4.00 -6.84
CA MET A 162 -13.49 3.14 -8.00
C MET A 162 -12.51 1.97 -8.04
N VAL A 163 -11.20 2.24 -8.00
CA VAL A 163 -10.17 1.19 -8.04
C VAL A 163 -10.26 0.27 -6.82
N SER A 164 -10.47 0.83 -5.61
CA SER A 164 -10.67 0.03 -4.39
C SER A 164 -11.91 -0.84 -4.46
N GLY A 165 -13.03 -0.33 -4.99
CA GLY A 165 -14.27 -1.08 -5.16
C GLY A 165 -14.08 -2.29 -6.07
N ILE A 166 -13.45 -2.10 -7.22
CA ILE A 166 -13.12 -3.19 -8.15
C ILE A 166 -12.18 -4.19 -7.47
N SER A 167 -11.08 -3.73 -6.89
CA SER A 167 -10.06 -4.60 -6.28
C SER A 167 -10.55 -5.38 -5.05
N SER A 168 -11.60 -4.89 -4.37
CA SER A 168 -12.21 -5.58 -3.21
C SER A 168 -13.19 -6.66 -3.63
N THR A 169 -13.62 -6.70 -4.88
CA THR A 169 -14.54 -7.70 -5.42
C THR A 169 -13.77 -9.01 -5.64
N TYR A 170 -14.46 -10.14 -5.42
CA TYR A 170 -13.89 -11.44 -5.75
C TYR A 170 -13.87 -11.64 -7.27
N PHE A 171 -12.72 -12.02 -7.79
CA PHE A 171 -12.54 -12.46 -9.18
C PHE A 171 -11.98 -13.88 -9.19
N PRO A 172 -12.56 -14.81 -9.97
CA PRO A 172 -12.02 -16.17 -10.13
C PRO A 172 -10.60 -16.19 -10.69
N GLU A 173 -10.25 -15.18 -11.51
CA GLU A 173 -8.95 -15.05 -12.17
C GLU A 173 -8.47 -13.60 -12.09
N GLU A 174 -7.16 -13.43 -11.84
CA GLU A 174 -6.51 -12.10 -11.85
C GLU A 174 -6.67 -11.38 -13.19
N THR A 175 -6.59 -12.12 -14.29
CA THR A 175 -6.79 -11.59 -15.64
C THR A 175 -8.17 -10.98 -15.83
N GLN A 176 -9.21 -11.48 -15.17
CA GLN A 176 -10.54 -10.88 -15.20
C GLN A 176 -10.56 -9.56 -14.42
N ARG A 177 -9.96 -9.50 -13.23
CA ARG A 177 -9.81 -8.27 -12.47
C ARG A 177 -9.09 -7.20 -13.29
N ASP A 178 -8.00 -7.58 -13.95
CA ASP A 178 -7.19 -6.64 -14.73
C ASP A 178 -7.94 -6.11 -15.95
N ARG A 179 -8.76 -6.95 -16.61
CA ARG A 179 -9.64 -6.48 -17.71
C ARG A 179 -10.69 -5.49 -17.21
N VAL A 180 -11.36 -5.78 -16.08
CA VAL A 180 -12.39 -4.89 -15.51
C VAL A 180 -11.78 -3.57 -15.06
N LEU A 181 -10.59 -3.63 -14.45
CA LEU A 181 -9.84 -2.42 -14.07
C LEU A 181 -9.45 -1.61 -15.31
N GLY A 182 -8.99 -2.28 -16.38
CA GLY A 182 -8.68 -1.65 -17.67
C GLY A 182 -9.86 -0.87 -18.23
N VAL A 183 -11.04 -1.48 -18.31
CA VAL A 183 -12.28 -0.82 -18.76
C VAL A 183 -12.62 0.41 -17.88
N ALA A 184 -12.46 0.30 -16.57
CA ALA A 184 -12.72 1.43 -15.68
C ALA A 184 -11.71 2.57 -15.88
N LEU A 185 -10.43 2.26 -16.08
CA LEU A 185 -9.39 3.25 -16.36
C LEU A 185 -9.55 3.89 -17.75
N ASP A 186 -10.02 3.15 -18.76
CA ASP A 186 -10.38 3.72 -20.06
C ASP A 186 -11.49 4.76 -19.93
N GLY A 187 -12.45 4.57 -19.00
CA GLY A 187 -13.47 5.56 -18.65
C GLY A 187 -12.94 6.80 -17.92
N VAL A 188 -11.75 6.73 -17.31
CA VAL A 188 -11.05 7.88 -16.70
C VAL A 188 -10.23 8.64 -17.73
N ARG A 189 -9.73 7.95 -18.73
CA ARG A 189 -8.92 8.54 -19.81
C ARG A 189 -9.79 9.41 -20.72
N THR A 190 -9.31 10.59 -21.06
CA THR A 190 -9.95 11.43 -22.09
C THR A 190 -9.73 10.82 -23.47
N ALA A 191 -10.79 10.74 -24.27
CA ALA A 191 -10.64 10.38 -25.69
C ALA A 191 -9.74 11.41 -26.40
N ARG A 192 -8.74 10.94 -27.11
CA ARG A 192 -7.92 11.79 -27.98
C ARG A 192 -8.72 12.22 -29.21
#